data_570c2882552fec8ef671d76feb8a1b0c
#
_entry.id   570c2882552fec8ef671d76feb8a1b0c
#
_cell.length_a   1.000
_cell.length_b   1.000
_cell.length_c   1.000
_cell.angle_alpha   90.00
_cell.angle_beta   90.00
_cell.angle_gamma   90.00
#
_symmetry.space_group_name_H-M   'P 1'
#
loop_
_entity.id
_entity.type
_entity.pdbx_description
1 polymer ?
#
loop_
_entity_poly.entity_id
_entity_poly.type
_entity_poly.pdbx_seq_one_letter_code
_entity_poly.pdbx_strand_id
1 'polypeptide(L)'
;MIKRTLHFFKTGPDRQMIHDAGTIEGFYESKRKRLFVWLIIGYGFFYTCRLSFSVSKKPMLEAGVLDVQQMGVIGAVLLYVYAVGKFSNGFLADRANIGRFMSIALLLSAVANLLFGLTSGFFLFIALWGINGWFQSIGSAPSVVSLFQWFSKRERGTRYGLWAASHNLGEGMTFVGTAFIISALGWRWGFFAPGIACVAVAIFMLRNLADRPQTYGLPPVHEYKHDEPDPHSANGESVGQLQLLVLRNPHVW
;
A
#
# COMPACT_ATOMS: atom_id res chain seq x y z
N MET A 1 -5.05 -14.66 -20.88
CA MET A 1 -5.52 -13.60 -19.98
C MET A 1 -4.57 -13.41 -18.80
N ILE A 2 -4.28 -14.42 -17.99
CA ILE A 2 -3.40 -14.38 -16.80
C ILE A 2 -2.00 -13.80 -17.09
N LYS A 3 -1.31 -14.21 -18.16
CA LYS A 3 0.01 -13.68 -18.55
C LYS A 3 0.01 -12.16 -18.80
N ARG A 4 -1.07 -11.62 -19.38
CA ARG A 4 -1.21 -10.19 -19.68
C ARG A 4 -1.46 -9.37 -18.40
N THR A 5 -2.22 -9.91 -17.45
CA THR A 5 -2.47 -9.31 -16.13
C THR A 5 -1.18 -9.27 -15.29
N LEU A 6 -0.42 -10.37 -15.27
CA LEU A 6 0.87 -10.42 -14.59
C LEU A 6 1.89 -9.43 -15.18
N HIS A 7 1.87 -9.23 -16.50
CA HIS A 7 2.75 -8.25 -17.16
C HIS A 7 2.39 -6.80 -16.79
N PHE A 8 1.11 -6.52 -16.51
CA PHE A 8 0.68 -5.19 -16.08
C PHE A 8 1.29 -4.77 -14.72
N PHE A 9 1.46 -5.73 -13.82
CA PHE A 9 2.03 -5.48 -12.49
C PHE A 9 3.56 -5.52 -12.45
N LYS A 10 4.23 -5.99 -13.49
CA LYS A 10 5.70 -5.96 -13.54
C LYS A 10 6.22 -4.53 -13.65
N THR A 11 7.39 -4.30 -13.02
CA THR A 11 8.16 -3.07 -13.23
C THR A 11 8.45 -2.88 -14.72
N GLY A 12 8.45 -1.62 -15.18
CA GLY A 12 8.71 -1.30 -16.57
C GLY A 12 10.17 -1.62 -16.98
N PRO A 13 10.43 -1.78 -18.28
CA PRO A 13 11.79 -1.91 -18.79
C PRO A 13 12.58 -0.62 -18.56
N ASP A 14 13.89 -0.74 -18.44
CA ASP A 14 14.77 0.39 -18.36
C ASP A 14 14.74 1.18 -19.68
N ARG A 15 14.61 2.50 -19.58
CA ARG A 15 14.69 3.40 -20.72
C ARG A 15 16.13 3.86 -20.93
N GLN A 16 16.43 4.32 -22.12
CA GLN A 16 17.69 4.95 -22.43
C GLN A 16 17.96 6.08 -21.43
N MET A 17 19.16 6.10 -20.86
CA MET A 17 19.54 7.06 -19.83
C MET A 17 19.60 8.47 -20.41
N ILE A 18 19.04 9.42 -19.68
CA ILE A 18 19.17 10.85 -19.96
C ILE A 18 20.58 11.27 -19.55
N HIS A 19 21.28 12.03 -20.39
CA HIS A 19 22.67 12.46 -20.12
C HIS A 19 22.78 13.93 -19.68
N ASP A 20 21.76 14.75 -19.90
CA ASP A 20 21.76 16.15 -19.49
C ASP A 20 21.53 16.30 -17.98
N ALA A 21 22.54 16.76 -17.26
CA ALA A 21 22.52 16.88 -15.80
C ALA A 21 21.41 17.79 -15.27
N GLY A 22 21.12 18.91 -15.93
CA GLY A 22 20.08 19.84 -15.51
C GLY A 22 18.67 19.23 -15.66
N THR A 23 18.45 18.52 -16.75
CA THR A 23 17.19 17.78 -17.00
C THR A 23 17.01 16.64 -15.98
N ILE A 24 18.09 15.90 -15.66
CA ILE A 24 18.05 14.84 -14.64
C ILE A 24 17.64 15.41 -13.30
N GLU A 25 18.28 16.48 -12.83
CA GLU A 25 18.01 17.07 -11.52
C GLU A 25 16.57 17.53 -11.38
N GLY A 26 16.08 18.35 -12.31
CA GLY A 26 14.71 18.87 -12.28
C GLY A 26 13.66 17.77 -12.34
N PHE A 27 13.86 16.76 -13.20
CA PHE A 27 12.93 15.66 -13.38
C PHE A 27 12.95 14.71 -12.17
N TYR A 28 14.14 14.40 -11.62
CA TYR A 28 14.32 13.55 -10.46
C TYR A 28 13.63 14.14 -9.22
N GLU A 29 13.92 15.42 -8.91
CA GLU A 29 13.36 16.08 -7.73
C GLU A 29 11.83 16.24 -7.84
N SER A 30 11.31 16.58 -9.02
CA SER A 30 9.87 16.66 -9.26
C SER A 30 9.17 15.32 -9.02
N LYS A 31 9.73 14.24 -9.57
CA LYS A 31 9.19 12.88 -9.38
C LYS A 31 9.27 12.41 -7.93
N ARG A 32 10.40 12.64 -7.23
CA ARG A 32 10.58 12.29 -5.81
C ARG A 32 9.56 12.97 -4.90
N LYS A 33 9.37 14.29 -5.07
CA LYS A 33 8.40 15.05 -4.28
C LYS A 33 6.99 14.54 -4.49
N ARG A 34 6.60 14.35 -5.74
CA ARG A 34 5.27 13.86 -6.12
C ARG A 34 5.03 12.44 -5.57
N LEU A 35 5.98 11.53 -5.78
CA LEU A 35 5.94 10.17 -5.25
C LEU A 35 5.76 10.17 -3.73
N PHE A 36 6.58 10.95 -3.01
CA PHE A 36 6.57 10.98 -1.56
C PHE A 36 5.24 11.46 -0.98
N VAL A 37 4.68 12.53 -1.55
CA VAL A 37 3.35 13.03 -1.16
C VAL A 37 2.28 11.95 -1.35
N TRP A 38 2.29 11.28 -2.49
CA TRP A 38 1.28 10.25 -2.78
C TRP A 38 1.50 8.94 -2.01
N LEU A 39 2.73 8.62 -1.60
CA LEU A 39 3.00 7.52 -0.66
C LEU A 39 2.40 7.83 0.73
N ILE A 40 2.57 9.05 1.23
CA ILE A 40 2.01 9.50 2.51
C ILE A 40 0.48 9.47 2.47
N ILE A 41 -0.13 10.13 1.47
CA ILE A 41 -1.59 10.17 1.32
C ILE A 41 -2.14 8.76 1.16
N GLY A 42 -1.60 7.99 0.22
CA GLY A 42 -2.09 6.64 -0.07
C GLY A 42 -2.00 5.72 1.14
N TYR A 43 -0.87 5.74 1.85
CA TYR A 43 -0.70 4.88 3.02
C TYR A 43 -1.64 5.26 4.17
N GLY A 44 -1.89 6.55 4.38
CA GLY A 44 -2.91 7.02 5.32
C GLY A 44 -4.31 6.50 4.96
N PHE A 45 -4.68 6.54 3.68
CA PHE A 45 -5.97 6.05 3.20
C PHE A 45 -6.10 4.51 3.21
N PHE A 46 -5.01 3.75 3.17
CA PHE A 46 -5.07 2.31 3.46
C PHE A 46 -5.65 2.06 4.86
N TYR A 47 -5.26 2.87 5.86
CA TYR A 47 -5.82 2.73 7.21
C TYR A 47 -7.29 3.10 7.29
N THR A 48 -7.77 4.02 6.47
CA THR A 48 -9.18 4.38 6.42
C THR A 48 -10.07 3.18 6.05
N CYS A 49 -9.72 2.42 5.01
CA CYS A 49 -10.45 1.20 4.65
C CYS A 49 -10.20 0.01 5.61
N ARG A 50 -9.11 0.01 6.37
CA ARG A 50 -8.81 -1.04 7.35
C ARG A 50 -9.64 -0.89 8.61
N LEU A 51 -9.82 0.33 9.09
CA LEU A 51 -10.39 0.63 10.41
C LEU A 51 -11.90 0.89 10.36
N SER A 52 -12.50 1.01 9.18
CA SER A 52 -13.93 1.22 9.00
C SER A 52 -14.78 0.23 9.80
N PHE A 53 -14.43 -1.05 9.81
CA PHE A 53 -15.13 -2.06 10.61
C PHE A 53 -14.95 -1.83 12.11
N SER A 54 -13.77 -1.44 12.58
CA SER A 54 -13.52 -1.19 14.00
C SER A 54 -14.39 -0.06 14.55
N VAL A 55 -14.56 1.01 13.78
CA VAL A 55 -15.44 2.15 14.14
C VAL A 55 -16.91 1.76 14.07
N SER A 56 -17.28 0.87 13.14
CA SER A 56 -18.68 0.47 12.89
C SER A 56 -19.17 -0.63 13.84
N LYS A 57 -18.29 -1.29 14.63
CA LYS A 57 -18.68 -2.44 15.48
C LYS A 57 -19.83 -2.13 16.43
N LYS A 58 -19.73 -1.07 17.22
CA LYS A 58 -20.77 -0.69 18.19
C LYS A 58 -22.10 -0.37 17.49
N PRO A 59 -22.16 0.50 16.48
CA PRO A 59 -23.38 0.75 15.72
C PRO A 59 -23.98 -0.49 15.06
N MET A 60 -23.18 -1.42 14.56
CA MET A 60 -23.67 -2.68 13.98
C MET A 60 -24.27 -3.61 15.04
N LEU A 61 -23.69 -3.65 16.24
CA LEU A 61 -24.20 -4.41 17.38
C LEU A 61 -25.55 -3.85 17.82
N GLU A 62 -25.64 -2.54 18.00
CA GLU A 62 -26.88 -1.85 18.39
C GLU A 62 -28.01 -2.02 17.36
N ALA A 63 -27.64 -2.11 16.08
CA ALA A 63 -28.59 -2.40 15.00
C ALA A 63 -28.94 -3.89 14.85
N GLY A 64 -28.40 -4.79 15.69
CA GLY A 64 -28.66 -6.23 15.64
C GLY A 64 -28.14 -6.93 14.37
N VAL A 65 -27.16 -6.36 13.68
CA VAL A 65 -26.62 -6.90 12.41
C VAL A 65 -25.69 -8.08 12.66
N LEU A 66 -24.87 -7.99 13.71
CA LEU A 66 -23.90 -9.00 14.13
C LEU A 66 -23.83 -9.04 15.65
N ASP A 67 -23.58 -10.21 16.21
CA ASP A 67 -23.22 -10.36 17.60
C ASP A 67 -21.71 -10.15 17.85
N VAL A 68 -21.32 -10.11 19.12
CA VAL A 68 -19.92 -9.86 19.53
C VAL A 68 -18.96 -10.95 19.02
N GLN A 69 -19.42 -12.23 19.03
CA GLN A 69 -18.63 -13.35 18.59
C GLN A 69 -18.38 -13.30 17.08
N GLN A 70 -19.42 -13.02 16.30
CA GLN A 70 -19.34 -12.83 14.86
C GLN A 70 -18.37 -11.69 14.48
N MET A 71 -18.43 -10.57 15.21
CA MET A 71 -17.50 -9.45 15.01
C MET A 71 -16.04 -9.85 15.33
N GLY A 72 -15.84 -10.69 16.34
CA GLY A 72 -14.54 -11.26 16.66
C GLY A 72 -13.98 -12.09 15.50
N VAL A 73 -14.81 -12.99 14.95
CA VAL A 73 -14.42 -13.84 13.80
C VAL A 73 -14.06 -12.99 12.58
N ILE A 74 -14.89 -12.02 12.20
CA ILE A 74 -14.61 -11.13 11.06
C ILE A 74 -13.30 -10.38 11.25
N GLY A 75 -13.05 -9.84 12.44
CA GLY A 75 -11.80 -9.15 12.77
C GLY A 75 -10.57 -10.07 12.68
N ALA A 76 -10.69 -11.31 13.20
CA ALA A 76 -9.63 -12.30 13.15
C ALA A 76 -9.28 -12.70 11.71
N VAL A 77 -10.28 -12.92 10.85
CA VAL A 77 -10.07 -13.28 9.45
C VAL A 77 -9.24 -12.22 8.71
N LEU A 78 -9.54 -10.94 8.92
CA LEU A 78 -8.71 -9.87 8.35
C LEU A 78 -7.25 -10.00 8.77
N LEU A 79 -6.99 -10.20 10.07
CA LEU A 79 -5.62 -10.28 10.61
C LEU A 79 -4.84 -11.47 10.05
N TYR A 80 -5.46 -12.65 9.99
CA TYR A 80 -4.82 -13.86 9.44
C TYR A 80 -4.53 -13.72 7.95
N VAL A 81 -5.51 -13.27 7.17
CA VAL A 81 -5.32 -13.06 5.73
C VAL A 81 -4.29 -11.96 5.46
N TYR A 82 -4.32 -10.89 6.26
CA TYR A 82 -3.33 -9.82 6.20
C TYR A 82 -1.91 -10.33 6.49
N ALA A 83 -1.72 -11.18 7.49
CA ALA A 83 -0.41 -11.73 7.84
C ALA A 83 0.16 -12.60 6.70
N VAL A 84 -0.63 -13.53 6.18
CA VAL A 84 -0.26 -14.35 5.00
C VAL A 84 -0.01 -13.48 3.78
N GLY A 85 -0.89 -12.50 3.54
CA GLY A 85 -0.77 -11.56 2.45
C GLY A 85 0.50 -10.70 2.58
N LYS A 86 0.85 -10.24 3.77
CA LYS A 86 2.04 -9.41 4.01
C LYS A 86 3.33 -10.16 3.67
N PHE A 87 3.41 -11.43 4.05
CA PHE A 87 4.52 -12.29 3.67
C PHE A 87 4.60 -12.46 2.14
N SER A 88 3.52 -12.91 1.51
CA SER A 88 3.48 -13.19 0.06
C SER A 88 3.69 -11.93 -0.79
N ASN A 89 3.00 -10.83 -0.46
CA ASN A 89 3.06 -9.58 -1.20
C ASN A 89 4.37 -8.82 -0.99
N GLY A 90 5.09 -9.08 0.12
CA GLY A 90 6.45 -8.60 0.32
C GLY A 90 7.39 -9.05 -0.79
N PHE A 91 7.38 -10.34 -1.12
CA PHE A 91 8.18 -10.89 -2.22
C PHE A 91 7.75 -10.39 -3.61
N LEU A 92 6.47 -10.11 -3.79
CA LEU A 92 5.96 -9.57 -5.05
C LEU A 92 6.35 -8.11 -5.23
N ALA A 93 6.45 -7.33 -4.16
CA ALA A 93 6.79 -5.91 -4.18
C ALA A 93 8.13 -5.63 -4.86
N ASP A 94 9.13 -6.49 -4.66
CA ASP A 94 10.47 -6.34 -5.24
C ASP A 94 10.48 -6.36 -6.78
N ARG A 95 9.48 -6.96 -7.39
CA ARG A 95 9.36 -7.14 -8.86
C ARG A 95 8.19 -6.38 -9.46
N ALA A 96 7.40 -5.72 -8.63
CA ALA A 96 6.18 -5.06 -9.04
C ALA A 96 6.42 -3.60 -9.45
N ASN A 97 5.62 -3.12 -10.40
CA ASN A 97 5.42 -1.70 -10.59
C ASN A 97 4.67 -1.14 -9.37
N ILE A 98 5.38 -0.42 -8.51
CA ILE A 98 4.89 0.03 -7.20
C ILE A 98 3.62 0.87 -7.35
N GLY A 99 3.63 1.82 -8.31
CA GLY A 99 2.48 2.70 -8.54
C GLY A 99 1.21 1.93 -8.87
N ARG A 100 1.30 0.96 -9.77
CA ARG A 100 0.15 0.12 -10.17
C ARG A 100 -0.26 -0.84 -9.06
N PHE A 101 0.72 -1.49 -8.41
CA PHE A 101 0.46 -2.50 -7.39
C PHE A 101 -0.26 -1.93 -6.18
N MET A 102 0.22 -0.80 -5.63
CA MET A 102 -0.43 -0.13 -4.50
C MET A 102 -1.79 0.47 -4.87
N SER A 103 -1.87 1.15 -6.02
CA SER A 103 -3.11 1.82 -6.40
C SER A 103 -4.25 0.84 -6.64
N ILE A 104 -3.98 -0.28 -7.33
CA ILE A 104 -4.98 -1.33 -7.55
C ILE A 104 -5.35 -2.02 -6.23
N ALA A 105 -4.39 -2.25 -5.34
CA ALA A 105 -4.67 -2.81 -4.03
C ALA A 105 -5.60 -1.92 -3.20
N LEU A 106 -5.35 -0.59 -3.17
CA LEU A 106 -6.23 0.35 -2.49
C LEU A 106 -7.62 0.40 -3.15
N LEU A 107 -7.69 0.36 -4.48
CA LEU A 107 -8.95 0.32 -5.22
C LEU A 107 -9.77 -0.93 -4.87
N LEU A 108 -9.16 -2.10 -4.87
CA LEU A 108 -9.85 -3.36 -4.55
C LEU A 108 -10.25 -3.45 -3.07
N SER A 109 -9.43 -2.89 -2.17
CA SER A 109 -9.78 -2.70 -0.77
C SER A 109 -10.99 -1.77 -0.61
N ALA A 110 -11.03 -0.66 -1.36
CA ALA A 110 -12.16 0.26 -1.37
C ALA A 110 -13.44 -0.40 -1.89
N VAL A 111 -13.36 -1.18 -2.97
CA VAL A 111 -14.48 -1.96 -3.50
C VAL A 111 -14.99 -2.97 -2.46
N ALA A 112 -14.08 -3.68 -1.77
CA ALA A 112 -14.47 -4.59 -0.69
C ALA A 112 -15.21 -3.87 0.44
N ASN A 113 -14.79 -2.65 0.82
CA ASN A 113 -15.50 -1.82 1.78
C ASN A 113 -16.90 -1.43 1.28
N LEU A 114 -17.03 -0.97 0.04
CA LEU A 114 -18.33 -0.61 -0.54
C LEU A 114 -19.29 -1.80 -0.55
N LEU A 115 -18.83 -2.97 -0.98
CA LEU A 115 -19.61 -4.21 -0.99
C LEU A 115 -19.98 -4.65 0.44
N PHE A 116 -19.07 -4.48 1.42
CA PHE A 116 -19.35 -4.75 2.82
C PHE A 116 -20.51 -3.90 3.34
N GLY A 117 -20.53 -2.61 3.03
CA GLY A 117 -21.63 -1.72 3.38
C GLY A 117 -22.97 -2.08 2.74
N LEU A 118 -22.96 -2.76 1.58
CA LEU A 118 -24.18 -3.20 0.86
C LEU A 118 -24.73 -4.53 1.38
N THR A 119 -23.92 -5.35 2.03
CA THR A 119 -24.31 -6.70 2.45
C THR A 119 -24.92 -6.75 3.85
N SER A 120 -25.54 -7.90 4.18
CA SER A 120 -26.14 -8.19 5.49
C SER A 120 -25.83 -9.60 6.00
N GLY A 121 -25.15 -10.44 5.22
CA GLY A 121 -24.91 -11.84 5.57
C GLY A 121 -23.55 -12.06 6.25
N PHE A 122 -23.53 -12.79 7.38
CA PHE A 122 -22.31 -13.08 8.14
C PHE A 122 -21.17 -13.69 7.32
N PHE A 123 -21.44 -14.70 6.51
CA PHE A 123 -20.43 -15.34 5.67
C PHE A 123 -19.89 -14.41 4.59
N LEU A 124 -20.75 -13.53 4.07
CA LEU A 124 -20.34 -12.54 3.07
C LEU A 124 -19.48 -11.44 3.72
N PHE A 125 -19.77 -11.05 4.95
CA PHE A 125 -18.92 -10.16 5.75
C PHE A 125 -17.52 -10.77 5.96
N ILE A 126 -17.44 -12.05 6.31
CA ILE A 126 -16.16 -12.78 6.46
C ILE A 126 -15.37 -12.76 5.14
N ALA A 127 -16.02 -13.12 4.03
CA ALA A 127 -15.36 -13.20 2.72
C ALA A 127 -14.84 -11.83 2.28
N LEU A 128 -15.67 -10.80 2.36
CA LEU A 128 -15.29 -9.43 1.95
C LEU A 128 -14.20 -8.85 2.85
N TRP A 129 -14.26 -9.14 4.16
CA TRP A 129 -13.25 -8.63 5.09
C TRP A 129 -11.91 -9.37 4.97
N GLY A 130 -11.95 -10.66 4.62
CA GLY A 130 -10.75 -11.42 4.24
C GLY A 130 -10.12 -10.89 2.94
N ILE A 131 -10.93 -10.63 1.91
CA ILE A 131 -10.48 -10.00 0.66
C ILE A 131 -9.86 -8.63 0.95
N ASN A 132 -10.51 -7.82 1.80
CA ASN A 132 -9.95 -6.54 2.24
C ASN A 132 -8.59 -6.73 2.92
N GLY A 133 -8.46 -7.69 3.83
CA GLY A 133 -7.21 -8.03 4.52
C GLY A 133 -6.06 -8.34 3.56
N TRP A 134 -6.34 -9.12 2.49
CA TRP A 134 -5.34 -9.41 1.46
C TRP A 134 -4.83 -8.15 0.77
N PHE A 135 -5.71 -7.29 0.28
CA PHE A 135 -5.31 -6.06 -0.41
C PHE A 135 -4.68 -5.04 0.52
N GLN A 136 -5.12 -4.97 1.77
CA GLN A 136 -4.52 -4.12 2.80
C GLN A 136 -3.06 -4.51 3.12
N SER A 137 -2.69 -5.77 2.96
CA SER A 137 -1.34 -6.26 3.19
C SER A 137 -0.30 -5.70 2.20
N ILE A 138 -0.76 -5.19 1.05
CA ILE A 138 0.09 -4.64 -0.03
C ILE A 138 0.60 -3.23 0.31
N GLY A 139 -0.04 -2.49 1.22
CA GLY A 139 0.27 -1.08 1.43
C GLY A 139 1.70 -0.77 1.89
N SER A 140 2.28 -1.57 2.79
CA SER A 140 3.56 -1.23 3.45
C SER A 140 4.81 -1.64 2.67
N ALA A 141 4.93 -2.89 2.24
CA ALA A 141 6.15 -3.39 1.60
C ALA A 141 6.50 -2.62 0.30
N PRO A 142 5.59 -2.42 -0.65
CA PRO A 142 5.86 -1.61 -1.83
C PRO A 142 6.24 -0.16 -1.52
N SER A 143 5.65 0.44 -0.45
CA SER A 143 6.03 1.80 -0.03
C SER A 143 7.50 1.86 0.39
N VAL A 144 7.96 0.89 1.18
CA VAL A 144 9.37 0.80 1.62
C VAL A 144 10.30 0.58 0.45
N VAL A 145 9.96 -0.34 -0.46
CA VAL A 145 10.72 -0.57 -1.70
C VAL A 145 10.84 0.73 -2.50
N SER A 146 9.74 1.45 -2.68
CA SER A 146 9.73 2.74 -3.40
C SER A 146 10.61 3.80 -2.73
N LEU A 147 10.53 3.91 -1.39
CA LEU A 147 11.38 4.83 -0.64
C LEU A 147 12.88 4.50 -0.86
N PHE A 148 13.23 3.23 -0.89
CA PHE A 148 14.63 2.80 -1.08
C PHE A 148 15.12 3.00 -2.51
N GLN A 149 14.24 2.96 -3.49
CA GLN A 149 14.58 3.23 -4.89
C GLN A 149 14.76 4.71 -5.20
N TRP A 150 14.07 5.61 -4.48
CA TRP A 150 14.03 7.04 -4.78
C TRP A 150 14.80 7.92 -3.80
N PHE A 151 15.15 7.43 -2.61
CA PHE A 151 15.81 8.21 -1.57
C PHE A 151 17.15 7.58 -1.15
N SER A 152 18.15 8.42 -0.99
CA SER A 152 19.51 8.03 -0.60
C SER A 152 19.58 7.44 0.82
N LYS A 153 20.66 6.71 1.11
CA LYS A 153 20.89 6.14 2.45
C LYS A 153 20.80 7.20 3.56
N ARG A 154 21.27 8.42 3.30
CA ARG A 154 21.24 9.54 4.24
C ARG A 154 19.82 10.11 4.48
N GLU A 155 18.95 10.02 3.47
CA GLU A 155 17.59 10.58 3.52
C GLU A 155 16.55 9.55 4.01
N ARG A 156 16.81 8.25 3.88
CA ARG A 156 15.84 7.17 4.11
C ARG A 156 15.22 7.21 5.49
N GLY A 157 16.02 7.43 6.55
CA GLY A 157 15.52 7.47 7.93
C GLY A 157 14.43 8.51 8.13
N THR A 158 14.69 9.75 7.71
CA THR A 158 13.72 10.86 7.82
C THR A 158 12.49 10.61 6.94
N ARG A 159 12.69 10.15 5.69
CA ARG A 159 11.58 9.88 4.78
C ARG A 159 10.71 8.72 5.25
N TYR A 160 11.32 7.66 5.75
CA TYR A 160 10.61 6.53 6.34
C TYR A 160 9.81 6.95 7.58
N GLY A 161 10.41 7.74 8.49
CA GLY A 161 9.71 8.24 9.68
C GLY A 161 8.48 9.09 9.34
N LEU A 162 8.61 10.02 8.38
CA LEU A 162 7.48 10.84 7.92
C LEU A 162 6.40 10.00 7.22
N TRP A 163 6.79 9.04 6.38
CA TRP A 163 5.85 8.12 5.78
C TRP A 163 5.17 7.23 6.84
N ALA A 164 5.93 6.70 7.79
CA ALA A 164 5.38 5.89 8.86
C ALA A 164 4.38 6.67 9.73
N ALA A 165 4.62 7.97 9.98
CA ALA A 165 3.67 8.81 10.71
C ALA A 165 2.31 8.98 9.98
N SER A 166 2.25 8.80 8.66
CA SER A 166 1.02 8.96 7.89
C SER A 166 -0.08 7.97 8.27
N HIS A 167 0.28 6.77 8.76
CA HIS A 167 -0.73 5.81 9.22
C HIS A 167 -1.45 6.30 10.47
N ASN A 168 -0.75 6.92 11.42
CA ASN A 168 -1.37 7.48 12.62
C ASN A 168 -2.34 8.62 12.26
N LEU A 169 -1.99 9.46 11.29
CA LEU A 169 -2.90 10.49 10.77
C LEU A 169 -4.13 9.86 10.10
N GLY A 170 -3.92 8.86 9.26
CA GLY A 170 -5.01 8.12 8.61
C GLY A 170 -5.92 7.42 9.62
N GLU A 171 -5.35 6.83 10.67
CA GLU A 171 -6.06 6.22 11.78
C GLU A 171 -6.92 7.25 12.53
N GLY A 172 -6.31 8.36 12.97
CA GLY A 172 -7.01 9.43 13.68
C GLY A 172 -8.16 10.02 12.84
N MET A 173 -7.90 10.33 11.56
CA MET A 173 -8.94 10.80 10.64
C MET A 173 -10.07 9.79 10.48
N THR A 174 -9.77 8.50 10.44
CA THR A 174 -10.77 7.44 10.31
C THR A 174 -11.63 7.37 11.55
N PHE A 175 -11.04 7.33 12.76
CA PHE A 175 -11.82 7.25 13.98
C PHE A 175 -12.75 8.45 14.14
N VAL A 176 -12.25 9.66 13.98
CA VAL A 176 -13.06 10.87 14.14
C VAL A 176 -14.04 11.07 12.99
N GLY A 177 -13.55 11.05 11.75
CA GLY A 177 -14.39 11.33 10.57
C GLY A 177 -15.46 10.26 10.33
N THR A 178 -15.08 8.97 10.44
CA THR A 178 -16.02 7.87 10.24
C THR A 178 -17.07 7.80 11.37
N ALA A 179 -16.68 8.04 12.63
CA ALA A 179 -17.62 8.07 13.74
C ALA A 179 -18.67 9.18 13.57
N PHE A 180 -18.23 10.38 13.15
CA PHE A 180 -19.14 11.49 12.85
C PHE A 180 -20.12 11.14 11.72
N ILE A 181 -19.64 10.54 10.63
CA ILE A 181 -20.49 10.12 9.50
C ILE A 181 -21.48 9.04 9.94
N ILE A 182 -21.05 8.06 10.73
CA ILE A 182 -21.90 6.99 11.24
C ILE A 182 -23.02 7.54 12.13
N SER A 183 -22.71 8.50 12.99
CA SER A 183 -23.72 9.10 13.89
C SER A 183 -24.82 9.83 13.13
N ALA A 184 -24.53 10.40 11.97
CA ALA A 184 -25.47 11.12 11.14
C ALA A 184 -26.24 10.22 10.15
N LEU A 185 -25.57 9.23 9.56
CA LEU A 185 -26.09 8.48 8.39
C LEU A 185 -26.21 6.96 8.63
N GLY A 186 -25.81 6.48 9.81
CA GLY A 186 -25.85 5.07 10.19
C GLY A 186 -24.61 4.27 9.79
N TRP A 187 -24.52 3.03 10.33
CA TRP A 187 -23.32 2.20 10.28
C TRP A 187 -22.81 1.85 8.86
N ARG A 188 -23.71 1.77 7.87
CA ARG A 188 -23.35 1.45 6.48
C ARG A 188 -22.44 2.52 5.86
N TRP A 189 -22.64 3.76 6.25
CA TRP A 189 -21.81 4.89 5.82
C TRP A 189 -20.39 4.84 6.41
N GLY A 190 -20.19 4.08 7.48
CA GLY A 190 -18.85 3.73 7.98
C GLY A 190 -18.00 2.96 6.96
N PHE A 191 -18.60 2.38 5.93
CA PHE A 191 -17.94 1.69 4.83
C PHE A 191 -18.03 2.45 3.51
N PHE A 192 -19.16 3.10 3.23
CA PHE A 192 -19.34 3.85 1.98
C PHE A 192 -18.43 5.08 1.91
N ALA A 193 -18.39 5.90 2.94
CA ALA A 193 -17.57 7.11 2.91
C ALA A 193 -16.07 6.81 2.79
N PRO A 194 -15.46 5.92 3.60
CA PRO A 194 -14.09 5.46 3.39
C PRO A 194 -13.88 4.83 2.01
N GLY A 195 -14.79 3.97 1.55
CA GLY A 195 -14.70 3.32 0.26
C GLY A 195 -14.65 4.31 -0.90
N ILE A 196 -15.57 5.27 -0.95
CA ILE A 196 -15.62 6.32 -1.99
C ILE A 196 -14.34 7.17 -1.98
N ALA A 197 -13.91 7.61 -0.79
CA ALA A 197 -12.70 8.39 -0.65
C ALA A 197 -11.45 7.62 -1.12
N CYS A 198 -11.35 6.33 -0.77
CA CYS A 198 -10.24 5.48 -1.20
C CYS A 198 -10.26 5.17 -2.70
N VAL A 199 -11.43 5.05 -3.35
CA VAL A 199 -11.53 4.97 -4.82
C VAL A 199 -10.91 6.20 -5.47
N ALA A 200 -11.28 7.40 -5.02
CA ALA A 200 -10.71 8.64 -5.54
C ALA A 200 -9.19 8.69 -5.35
N VAL A 201 -8.70 8.41 -4.13
CA VAL A 201 -7.27 8.40 -3.83
C VAL A 201 -6.53 7.35 -4.66
N ALA A 202 -7.08 6.14 -4.85
CA ALA A 202 -6.47 5.09 -5.67
C ALA A 202 -6.28 5.53 -7.13
N ILE A 203 -7.27 6.23 -7.71
CA ILE A 203 -7.19 6.78 -9.06
C ILE A 203 -6.07 7.85 -9.16
N PHE A 204 -5.97 8.73 -8.18
CA PHE A 204 -4.89 9.71 -8.13
C PHE A 204 -3.51 9.07 -7.91
N MET A 205 -3.42 8.06 -7.04
CA MET A 205 -2.18 7.29 -6.86
C MET A 205 -1.73 6.64 -8.16
N LEU A 206 -2.64 6.03 -8.92
CA LEU A 206 -2.33 5.38 -10.20
C LEU A 206 -1.70 6.34 -11.22
N ARG A 207 -2.05 7.63 -11.16
CA ARG A 207 -1.53 8.68 -12.04
C ARG A 207 -0.23 9.30 -11.54
N ASN A 208 0.02 9.26 -10.23
CA ASN A 208 1.06 10.07 -9.59
C ASN A 208 2.18 9.26 -8.95
N LEU A 209 1.93 8.01 -8.56
CA LEU A 209 2.99 7.15 -8.07
C LEU A 209 3.89 6.70 -9.22
N ALA A 210 5.17 6.99 -9.07
CA ALA A 210 6.18 6.57 -10.01
C ALA A 210 6.65 5.13 -9.74
N ASP A 211 7.06 4.44 -10.80
CA ASP A 211 7.86 3.23 -10.71
C ASP A 211 9.31 3.59 -10.36
N ARG A 212 10.25 2.67 -10.46
CA ARG A 212 11.68 2.94 -10.20
C ARG A 212 12.26 3.99 -11.17
N PRO A 213 13.37 4.70 -10.79
CA PRO A 213 13.96 5.76 -11.61
C PRO A 213 14.32 5.32 -13.03
N GLN A 214 14.88 4.12 -13.19
CA GLN A 214 15.35 3.60 -14.48
C GLN A 214 14.24 3.46 -15.53
N THR A 215 12.98 3.28 -15.12
CA THR A 215 11.84 3.24 -16.05
C THR A 215 11.55 4.59 -16.71
N TYR A 216 12.16 5.65 -16.20
CA TYR A 216 12.08 7.02 -16.74
C TYR A 216 13.39 7.48 -17.40
N GLY A 217 14.39 6.61 -17.55
CA GLY A 217 15.72 6.97 -18.05
C GLY A 217 16.55 7.76 -17.05
N LEU A 218 16.20 7.69 -15.77
CA LEU A 218 16.94 8.31 -14.68
C LEU A 218 17.94 7.32 -14.08
N PRO A 219 19.11 7.79 -13.60
CA PRO A 219 20.07 6.94 -12.92
C PRO A 219 19.49 6.39 -11.60
N PRO A 220 19.99 5.26 -11.11
CA PRO A 220 19.66 4.77 -9.76
C PRO A 220 20.02 5.82 -8.70
N VAL A 221 19.33 5.80 -7.56
CA VAL A 221 19.53 6.83 -6.53
C VAL A 221 20.94 6.89 -5.96
N HIS A 222 21.64 5.75 -5.88
CA HIS A 222 23.03 5.73 -5.38
C HIS A 222 23.99 6.44 -6.33
N GLU A 223 23.80 6.34 -7.65
CA GLU A 223 24.58 7.09 -8.64
C GLU A 223 24.21 8.58 -8.59
N TYR A 224 22.91 8.92 -8.56
CA TYR A 224 22.44 10.30 -8.54
C TYR A 224 22.87 11.08 -7.30
N LYS A 225 22.94 10.41 -6.12
CA LYS A 225 23.33 11.05 -4.84
C LYS A 225 24.76 10.73 -4.41
N HIS A 226 25.53 10.05 -5.25
CA HIS A 226 26.91 9.62 -4.96
C HIS A 226 27.03 8.84 -3.65
N ASP A 227 26.04 7.96 -3.39
CA ASP A 227 26.09 7.02 -2.28
C ASP A 227 26.89 5.78 -2.67
N GLU A 228 27.46 5.10 -1.70
CA GLU A 228 28.06 3.79 -1.93
C GLU A 228 27.01 2.80 -2.43
N PRO A 229 27.29 2.05 -3.51
CA PRO A 229 26.38 1.03 -4.00
C PRO A 229 26.10 -0.02 -2.92
N ASP A 230 24.95 -0.67 -3.00
CA ASP A 230 24.66 -1.80 -2.13
C ASP A 230 25.61 -2.96 -2.50
N PRO A 231 26.34 -3.57 -1.53
CA PRO A 231 27.26 -4.67 -1.80
C PRO A 231 26.64 -5.82 -2.60
N HIS A 232 25.38 -6.14 -2.34
CA HIS A 232 24.65 -7.19 -3.05
C HIS A 232 24.30 -6.81 -4.49
N SER A 233 24.00 -5.53 -4.76
CA SER A 233 23.80 -5.07 -6.13
C SER A 233 25.10 -5.03 -6.93
N ALA A 234 26.21 -4.72 -6.28
CA ALA A 234 27.53 -4.74 -6.88
C ALA A 234 27.97 -6.15 -7.31
N ASN A 235 27.54 -7.19 -6.60
CA ASN A 235 27.84 -8.59 -6.91
C ASN A 235 26.94 -9.18 -8.01
N GLY A 236 26.01 -8.43 -8.59
CA GLY A 236 25.12 -8.90 -9.65
C GLY A 236 24.10 -9.95 -9.20
N GLU A 237 23.81 -10.05 -7.89
CA GLU A 237 22.86 -11.00 -7.34
C GLU A 237 21.44 -10.69 -7.81
N SER A 238 20.72 -11.71 -8.26
CA SER A 238 19.33 -11.55 -8.67
C SER A 238 18.40 -11.36 -7.45
N VAL A 239 17.29 -10.66 -7.64
CA VAL A 239 16.26 -10.48 -6.59
C VAL A 239 15.85 -11.81 -5.96
N GLY A 240 15.73 -12.89 -6.76
CA GLY A 240 15.40 -14.21 -6.24
C GLY A 240 16.47 -14.83 -5.34
N GLN A 241 17.76 -14.59 -5.63
CA GLN A 241 18.86 -15.02 -4.77
C GLN A 241 18.86 -14.26 -3.45
N LEU A 242 18.64 -12.93 -3.48
CA LEU A 242 18.51 -12.11 -2.27
C LEU A 242 17.33 -12.55 -1.40
N GLN A 243 16.17 -12.80 -2.00
CA GLN A 243 15.02 -13.32 -1.29
C GLN A 243 15.31 -14.68 -0.62
N LEU A 244 16.01 -15.57 -1.32
CA LEU A 244 16.42 -16.88 -0.78
C LEU A 244 17.43 -16.74 0.38
N LEU A 245 18.38 -15.79 0.28
CA LEU A 245 19.31 -15.47 1.36
C LEU A 245 18.57 -15.02 2.63
N VAL A 246 17.59 -14.13 2.49
CA VAL A 246 16.75 -13.68 3.62
C VAL A 246 16.00 -14.85 4.25
N LEU A 247 15.38 -15.73 3.44
CA LEU A 247 14.65 -16.91 3.93
C LEU A 247 15.54 -17.93 4.66
N ARG A 248 16.82 -18.02 4.26
CA ARG A 248 17.78 -18.95 4.88
C ARG A 248 18.52 -18.36 6.07
N ASN A 249 18.43 -17.07 6.30
CA ASN A 249 19.15 -16.39 7.38
C ASN A 249 18.46 -16.65 8.73
N PRO A 250 19.07 -17.40 9.66
CA PRO A 250 18.45 -17.72 10.96
C PRO A 250 18.24 -16.49 11.86
N HIS A 251 18.94 -15.38 11.59
CA HIS A 251 18.77 -14.12 12.34
C HIS A 251 17.54 -13.31 11.92
N VAL A 252 16.84 -13.72 10.88
CA VAL A 252 15.62 -13.06 10.39
C VAL A 252 14.36 -13.67 11.04
N TRP A 253 14.46 -14.91 11.48
CA TRP A 253 13.40 -15.72 12.09
C TRP A 253 13.65 -15.91 13.59
#